data_544a1f1c2ea1790058ad449cdea1ae74
#
_entry.id   544a1f1c2ea1790058ad449cdea1ae74
#
_cell.length_a   1.000
_cell.length_b   1.000
_cell.length_c   1.000
_cell.angle_alpha   90.00
_cell.angle_beta   90.00
_cell.angle_gamma   90.00
#
_symmetry.space_group_name_H-M   'P 1'
#
loop_
_entity.id
_entity.type
_entity.pdbx_description
1 polymer ?
#
loop_
_entity_poly.entity_id
_entity_poly.type
_entity_poly.pdbx_seq_one_letter_code
_entity_poly.pdbx_strand_id
1 'polypeptide(L)'
;MNRKKLTLIATTSVSLLLGATAITAENAISSKIEIRVKEKLPSASGISASIPFIDIPSNIKSDSIKTINIDIDEYTLKGSDRKTSLAISVRDISKAQPNQIGFLEITSTIPASTILSQSEFQDAEIIENALQISVGTGGLGKALLVPQYSNNEIYFQLKSVSVLGSPVPASSLPADIQEEIKSRSARSITVPEGLKILSVSLDSEGLSVKFQGRNVLLDNLAL
;
A
#
# COMPACT_ATOMS: atom_id res chain seq x y z
N MET A 1 13.54 -17.28 -16.55
CA MET A 1 13.67 -16.53 -15.28
C MET A 1 12.27 -16.01 -14.93
N ASN A 2 11.59 -16.66 -13.96
CA ASN A 2 10.21 -16.29 -13.59
C ASN A 2 10.22 -14.97 -12.82
N ARG A 3 9.84 -13.86 -13.48
CA ARG A 3 9.52 -12.60 -12.80
C ARG A 3 8.33 -12.84 -11.89
N LYS A 4 8.55 -12.96 -10.59
CA LYS A 4 7.49 -13.06 -9.59
C LYS A 4 6.68 -11.76 -9.63
N LYS A 5 5.47 -11.83 -10.19
CA LYS A 5 4.53 -10.70 -10.20
C LYS A 5 4.07 -10.44 -8.77
N LEU A 6 4.39 -9.29 -8.23
CA LEU A 6 3.79 -8.79 -7.00
C LEU A 6 2.44 -8.17 -7.39
N THR A 7 1.40 -8.99 -7.42
CA THR A 7 0.05 -8.47 -7.62
C THR A 7 -0.43 -7.91 -6.29
N LEU A 8 -0.28 -6.61 -6.11
CA LEU A 8 -0.83 -5.90 -4.96
C LEU A 8 -2.33 -5.71 -5.22
N ILE A 9 -3.13 -6.67 -4.75
CA ILE A 9 -4.59 -6.63 -4.89
C ILE A 9 -5.14 -5.79 -3.71
N ALA A 10 -4.94 -4.48 -3.78
CA ALA A 10 -5.56 -3.55 -2.83
C ALA A 10 -7.05 -3.25 -3.13
N THR A 11 -7.60 -3.81 -4.20
CA THR A 11 -8.78 -3.29 -4.86
C THR A 11 -10.08 -4.03 -4.66
N THR A 12 -10.03 -5.32 -4.40
CA THR A 12 -11.24 -6.14 -4.24
C THR A 12 -12.09 -5.76 -3.04
N SER A 13 -11.53 -4.98 -2.12
CA SER A 13 -12.14 -4.75 -0.81
C SER A 13 -13.03 -3.53 -0.74
N VAL A 14 -12.81 -2.51 -1.55
CA VAL A 14 -13.48 -1.20 -1.37
C VAL A 14 -14.88 -1.18 -1.99
N SER A 15 -15.05 -1.73 -3.17
CA SER A 15 -16.33 -1.70 -3.91
C SER A 15 -17.46 -2.46 -3.22
N LEU A 16 -17.12 -3.50 -2.46
CA LEU A 16 -18.11 -4.35 -1.79
C LEU A 16 -18.43 -3.91 -0.35
N LEU A 17 -17.61 -3.03 0.23
CA LEU A 17 -17.79 -2.54 1.60
C LEU A 17 -18.86 -1.46 1.70
N LEU A 18 -19.11 -0.72 0.64
CA LEU A 18 -19.92 0.49 0.66
C LEU A 18 -21.33 0.32 0.07
N GLY A 19 -21.65 -0.85 -0.50
CA GLY A 19 -22.98 -1.15 -1.06
C GLY A 19 -24.08 -1.16 -0.01
N ALA A 20 -24.92 -0.14 -0.06
CA ALA A 20 -26.22 0.02 0.55
C ALA A 20 -26.34 -0.24 2.06
N THR A 21 -26.30 0.83 2.85
CA THR A 21 -26.97 0.79 4.16
C THR A 21 -27.52 2.15 4.53
N ALA A 22 -28.83 2.26 4.57
CA ALA A 22 -29.50 3.24 5.41
C ALA A 22 -29.24 2.80 6.87
N ILE A 23 -28.41 3.50 7.63
CA ILE A 23 -28.04 3.09 9.00
C ILE A 23 -28.11 4.30 9.93
N THR A 24 -28.76 4.04 11.06
CA THR A 24 -29.17 5.05 12.04
C THR A 24 -28.25 5.18 13.25
N ALA A 25 -27.18 4.37 13.36
CA ALA A 25 -26.26 4.44 14.50
C ALA A 25 -24.82 4.10 14.07
N GLU A 26 -23.85 4.88 14.54
CA GLU A 26 -22.41 4.75 14.24
C GLU A 26 -21.86 3.35 14.46
N ASN A 27 -22.11 2.77 15.64
CA ASN A 27 -21.62 1.42 15.96
C ASN A 27 -22.20 0.34 15.03
N ALA A 28 -23.43 0.52 14.53
CA ALA A 28 -24.04 -0.41 13.60
C ALA A 28 -23.44 -0.32 12.20
N ILE A 29 -22.96 0.86 11.79
CA ILE A 29 -22.24 1.04 10.51
C ILE A 29 -20.88 0.36 10.59
N SER A 30 -20.08 0.70 11.62
CA SER A 30 -18.75 0.14 11.82
C SER A 30 -18.77 -1.38 11.86
N SER A 31 -19.62 -1.98 12.71
CA SER A 31 -19.75 -3.43 12.80
C SER A 31 -20.17 -4.10 11.49
N LYS A 32 -21.07 -3.48 10.71
CA LYS A 32 -21.46 -4.02 9.41
C LYS A 32 -20.33 -3.93 8.38
N ILE A 33 -19.54 -2.85 8.39
CA ILE A 33 -18.37 -2.71 7.54
C ILE A 33 -17.35 -3.79 7.91
N GLU A 34 -17.04 -3.96 9.18
CA GLU A 34 -16.11 -4.98 9.68
C GLU A 34 -16.51 -6.39 9.25
N ILE A 35 -17.79 -6.76 9.44
CA ILE A 35 -18.32 -8.05 8.99
C ILE A 35 -18.11 -8.23 7.48
N ARG A 36 -18.46 -7.24 6.67
CA ARG A 36 -18.31 -7.33 5.22
C ARG A 36 -16.85 -7.39 4.77
N VAL A 37 -15.95 -6.63 5.44
CA VAL A 37 -14.51 -6.76 5.21
C VAL A 37 -14.07 -8.19 5.45
N LYS A 38 -14.49 -8.77 6.59
CA LYS A 38 -14.11 -10.14 6.95
C LYS A 38 -14.67 -11.19 5.99
N GLU A 39 -15.89 -11.00 5.48
CA GLU A 39 -16.46 -11.87 4.45
C GLU A 39 -15.67 -11.86 3.13
N LYS A 40 -15.16 -10.68 2.73
CA LYS A 40 -14.43 -10.50 1.48
C LYS A 40 -12.94 -10.77 1.60
N LEU A 41 -12.37 -10.51 2.76
CA LEU A 41 -11.00 -10.78 3.12
C LEU A 41 -10.95 -11.73 4.32
N PRO A 42 -11.18 -13.03 4.14
CA PRO A 42 -11.23 -13.97 5.27
C PRO A 42 -9.92 -14.03 6.07
N SER A 43 -8.79 -13.74 5.43
CA SER A 43 -7.47 -13.66 6.07
C SER A 43 -7.25 -12.38 6.87
N ALA A 44 -8.11 -11.36 6.75
CA ALA A 44 -7.93 -10.10 7.45
C ALA A 44 -8.13 -10.24 8.95
N SER A 45 -7.31 -9.56 9.73
CA SER A 45 -7.39 -9.44 11.19
C SER A 45 -7.12 -8.00 11.63
N GLY A 46 -7.57 -7.65 12.85
CA GLY A 46 -7.47 -6.28 13.35
C GLY A 46 -8.24 -5.29 12.48
N ILE A 47 -9.46 -5.67 12.07
CA ILE A 47 -10.30 -4.81 11.25
C ILE A 47 -10.96 -3.80 12.16
N SER A 48 -10.83 -2.52 11.84
CA SER A 48 -11.58 -1.43 12.47
C SER A 48 -12.18 -0.51 11.42
N ALA A 49 -13.40 -0.04 11.66
CA ALA A 49 -14.05 0.93 10.80
C ALA A 49 -14.59 2.07 11.66
N SER A 50 -14.34 3.30 11.25
CA SER A 50 -14.74 4.50 11.99
C SER A 50 -15.34 5.57 11.09
N ILE A 51 -16.29 6.32 11.66
CA ILE A 51 -16.84 7.53 11.08
C ILE A 51 -16.51 8.67 12.03
N PRO A 52 -15.84 9.74 11.60
CA PRO A 52 -15.56 10.88 12.45
C PRO A 52 -16.84 11.42 13.08
N PHE A 53 -16.84 11.62 14.39
CA PHE A 53 -18.01 12.08 15.17
C PHE A 53 -18.64 13.36 14.59
N ILE A 54 -17.82 14.28 14.09
CA ILE A 54 -18.26 15.53 13.46
C ILE A 54 -19.12 15.32 12.21
N ASP A 55 -18.96 14.20 11.54
CA ASP A 55 -19.66 13.90 10.30
C ASP A 55 -21.02 13.21 10.53
N ILE A 56 -21.29 12.69 11.74
CA ILE A 56 -22.52 11.92 12.03
C ILE A 56 -23.79 12.71 11.76
N PRO A 57 -23.96 13.95 12.29
CA PRO A 57 -25.18 14.72 12.03
C PRO A 57 -25.40 15.03 10.55
N SER A 58 -24.34 15.27 9.80
CA SER A 58 -24.42 15.56 8.36
C SER A 58 -24.74 14.30 7.57
N ASN A 59 -24.21 13.14 7.96
CA ASN A 59 -24.46 11.85 7.31
C ASN A 59 -25.93 11.40 7.41
N ILE A 60 -26.65 11.80 8.46
CA ILE A 60 -28.08 11.48 8.61
C ILE A 60 -28.94 12.28 7.62
N LYS A 61 -28.59 13.54 7.40
CA LYS A 61 -29.40 14.50 6.63
C LYS A 61 -29.03 14.61 5.15
N SER A 62 -27.82 14.20 4.77
CA SER A 62 -27.33 14.34 3.40
C SER A 62 -27.53 13.08 2.56
N ASP A 63 -27.53 13.23 1.25
CA ASP A 63 -27.56 12.14 0.28
C ASP A 63 -26.17 11.45 0.12
N SER A 64 -25.21 11.82 0.94
CA SER A 64 -23.87 11.26 0.94
C SER A 64 -23.38 10.95 2.35
N ILE A 65 -22.48 9.98 2.47
CA ILE A 65 -21.69 9.73 3.68
C ILE A 65 -20.38 10.50 3.53
N LYS A 66 -20.06 11.36 4.52
CA LYS A 66 -18.93 12.26 4.43
C LYS A 66 -17.58 11.56 4.49
N THR A 67 -17.36 10.78 5.54
CA THR A 67 -16.06 10.11 5.73
C THR A 67 -16.25 8.74 6.36
N ILE A 68 -15.53 7.76 5.85
CA ILE A 68 -15.34 6.44 6.49
C ILE A 68 -13.85 6.14 6.44
N ASN A 69 -13.28 5.75 7.58
CA ASN A 69 -11.93 5.20 7.65
C ASN A 69 -12.01 3.73 8.01
N ILE A 70 -11.23 2.91 7.34
CA ILE A 70 -11.15 1.46 7.57
C ILE A 70 -9.67 1.12 7.69
N ASP A 71 -9.30 0.51 8.80
CA ASP A 71 -7.96 0.01 9.04
C ASP A 71 -8.00 -1.52 9.17
N ILE A 72 -7.03 -2.18 8.56
CA ILE A 72 -6.83 -3.62 8.60
C ILE A 72 -5.37 -3.85 8.97
N ASP A 73 -5.14 -4.34 10.18
CA ASP A 73 -3.78 -4.52 10.70
C ASP A 73 -2.99 -5.55 9.89
N GLU A 74 -3.66 -6.63 9.50
CA GLU A 74 -3.02 -7.70 8.75
C GLU A 74 -3.99 -8.40 7.82
N TYR A 75 -3.57 -8.63 6.59
CA TYR A 75 -4.22 -9.58 5.67
C TYR A 75 -3.15 -10.26 4.79
N THR A 76 -3.46 -11.45 4.31
CA THR A 76 -2.58 -12.18 3.41
C THR A 76 -3.00 -11.95 1.96
N LEU A 77 -2.06 -11.51 1.14
CA LEU A 77 -2.27 -11.31 -0.29
C LEU A 77 -2.62 -12.63 -0.97
N LYS A 78 -3.69 -12.64 -1.77
CA LYS A 78 -4.12 -13.84 -2.52
C LYS A 78 -2.98 -14.35 -3.41
N GLY A 79 -2.63 -15.63 -3.24
CA GLY A 79 -1.55 -16.27 -4.00
C GLY A 79 -0.15 -15.98 -3.47
N SER A 80 -0.02 -15.43 -2.28
CA SER A 80 1.26 -15.26 -1.58
C SER A 80 1.07 -15.47 -0.08
N ASP A 81 2.16 -15.77 0.62
CA ASP A 81 2.17 -15.84 2.10
C ASP A 81 2.52 -14.49 2.74
N ARG A 82 2.43 -13.39 1.96
CA ARG A 82 2.82 -12.08 2.42
C ARG A 82 1.71 -11.43 3.22
N LYS A 83 2.08 -11.01 4.41
CA LYS A 83 1.25 -10.18 5.28
C LYS A 83 1.39 -8.73 4.86
N THR A 84 0.29 -8.01 4.88
CA THR A 84 0.20 -6.60 4.47
C THR A 84 -0.87 -5.94 5.33
N SER A 85 -0.68 -4.68 5.71
CA SER A 85 -1.73 -3.87 6.31
C SER A 85 -2.38 -2.93 5.29
N LEU A 86 -3.61 -2.49 5.57
CA LEU A 86 -4.34 -1.53 4.75
C LEU A 86 -4.95 -0.45 5.62
N ALA A 87 -4.76 0.80 5.20
CA ALA A 87 -5.53 1.93 5.70
C ALA A 87 -6.30 2.55 4.51
N ILE A 88 -7.62 2.66 4.65
CA ILE A 88 -8.51 3.12 3.60
C ILE A 88 -9.29 4.32 4.13
N SER A 89 -9.22 5.45 3.45
CA SER A 89 -10.02 6.63 3.73
C SER A 89 -10.92 6.95 2.53
N VAL A 90 -12.21 6.97 2.77
CA VAL A 90 -13.23 7.23 1.76
C VAL A 90 -14.01 8.47 2.15
N ARG A 91 -14.21 9.39 1.21
CA ARG A 91 -14.96 10.62 1.46
C ARG A 91 -16.01 10.87 0.37
N ASP A 92 -17.12 11.48 0.79
CA ASP A 92 -18.25 11.88 -0.06
C ASP A 92 -18.81 10.71 -0.89
N ILE A 93 -19.28 9.67 -0.18
CA ILE A 93 -19.88 8.49 -0.79
C ILE A 93 -21.33 8.78 -1.11
N SER A 94 -21.71 8.74 -2.39
CA SER A 94 -23.11 8.89 -2.81
C SER A 94 -23.96 7.73 -2.30
N LYS A 95 -25.13 8.04 -1.74
CA LYS A 95 -26.16 7.04 -1.38
C LYS A 95 -27.05 6.66 -2.56
N ALA A 96 -27.00 7.47 -3.64
CA ALA A 96 -27.76 7.21 -4.87
C ALA A 96 -26.94 6.35 -5.85
N GLN A 97 -27.63 5.58 -6.68
CA GLN A 97 -27.02 4.82 -7.77
C GLN A 97 -26.72 5.75 -8.98
N PRO A 98 -25.56 5.59 -9.66
CA PRO A 98 -24.46 4.67 -9.33
C PRO A 98 -23.69 5.15 -8.09
N ASN A 99 -23.27 4.20 -7.24
CA ASN A 99 -22.50 4.53 -6.05
C ASN A 99 -21.15 5.14 -6.45
N GLN A 100 -20.97 6.40 -6.13
CA GLN A 100 -19.75 7.16 -6.45
C GLN A 100 -19.06 7.61 -5.17
N ILE A 101 -17.73 7.51 -5.18
CA ILE A 101 -16.84 7.99 -4.15
C ILE A 101 -16.21 9.29 -4.64
N GLY A 102 -16.42 10.39 -3.94
CA GLY A 102 -15.79 11.67 -4.27
C GLY A 102 -14.27 11.64 -4.13
N PHE A 103 -13.77 11.00 -3.07
CA PHE A 103 -12.35 10.82 -2.82
C PHE A 103 -12.06 9.48 -2.14
N LEU A 104 -11.07 8.76 -2.65
CA LEU A 104 -10.57 7.51 -2.11
C LEU A 104 -9.06 7.59 -1.95
N GLU A 105 -8.58 7.26 -0.77
CA GLU A 105 -7.17 7.06 -0.47
C GLU A 105 -6.97 5.67 0.14
N ILE A 106 -5.99 4.92 -0.36
CA ILE A 106 -5.63 3.60 0.14
C ILE A 106 -4.14 3.61 0.39
N THR A 107 -3.72 3.26 1.59
CA THR A 107 -2.32 2.99 1.93
C THR A 107 -2.18 1.51 2.20
N SER A 108 -1.30 0.85 1.46
CA SER A 108 -0.95 -0.56 1.66
C SER A 108 0.49 -0.64 2.13
N THR A 109 0.73 -1.29 3.27
CA THR A 109 2.07 -1.39 3.87
C THR A 109 2.49 -2.85 3.99
N ILE A 110 3.60 -3.19 3.35
CA ILE A 110 4.30 -4.47 3.53
C ILE A 110 5.23 -4.31 4.72
N PRO A 111 5.07 -5.08 5.81
CA PRO A 111 5.89 -4.92 7.01
C PRO A 111 7.39 -5.03 6.75
N ALA A 112 8.18 -4.25 7.47
CA ALA A 112 9.63 -4.25 7.40
C ALA A 112 10.22 -5.67 7.57
N SER A 113 9.69 -6.45 8.52
CA SER A 113 10.10 -7.85 8.74
C SER A 113 9.91 -8.72 7.49
N THR A 114 8.83 -8.51 6.73
CA THR A 114 8.58 -9.23 5.48
C THR A 114 9.58 -8.85 4.39
N ILE A 115 9.92 -7.56 4.30
CA ILE A 115 10.90 -7.07 3.32
C ILE A 115 12.28 -7.66 3.64
N LEU A 116 12.71 -7.55 4.89
CA LEU A 116 14.01 -8.00 5.32
C LEU A 116 14.18 -9.53 5.21
N SER A 117 13.15 -10.30 5.59
CA SER A 117 13.19 -11.77 5.50
C SER A 117 13.17 -12.31 4.07
N GLN A 118 12.61 -11.54 3.11
CA GLN A 118 12.51 -11.93 1.70
C GLN A 118 13.57 -11.25 0.82
N SER A 119 14.39 -10.37 1.40
CA SER A 119 15.49 -9.76 0.67
C SER A 119 16.52 -10.85 0.30
N GLU A 120 16.97 -10.86 -0.93
CA GLU A 120 18.10 -11.69 -1.38
C GLU A 120 19.43 -11.17 -0.82
N PHE A 121 19.39 -10.08 -0.05
CA PHE A 121 20.54 -9.41 0.52
C PHE A 121 20.73 -9.83 1.98
N GLN A 122 21.89 -10.38 2.26
CA GLN A 122 22.31 -10.63 3.66
C GLN A 122 22.53 -9.27 4.34
N ASP A 123 22.21 -9.20 5.63
CA ASP A 123 22.38 -8.01 6.47
C ASP A 123 21.64 -6.75 5.95
N ALA A 124 20.46 -6.95 5.34
CA ALA A 124 19.61 -5.83 4.97
C ALA A 124 18.97 -5.20 6.21
N GLU A 125 18.97 -3.88 6.29
CA GLU A 125 18.30 -3.11 7.35
C GLU A 125 17.64 -1.85 6.77
N ILE A 126 16.61 -1.35 7.46
CA ILE A 126 15.95 -0.10 7.05
C ILE A 126 16.51 1.04 7.90
N ILE A 127 17.12 2.02 7.24
CA ILE A 127 17.74 3.19 7.86
C ILE A 127 17.30 4.44 7.10
N GLU A 128 16.83 5.45 7.80
CA GLU A 128 16.51 6.78 7.21
C GLU A 128 15.67 6.70 5.93
N ASN A 129 14.61 5.89 5.93
CA ASN A 129 13.71 5.69 4.78
C ASN A 129 14.38 5.05 3.55
N ALA A 130 15.46 4.31 3.75
CA ALA A 130 16.16 3.56 2.73
C ALA A 130 16.46 2.13 3.21
N LEU A 131 16.56 1.21 2.28
CA LEU A 131 17.06 -0.14 2.53
C LEU A 131 18.59 -0.10 2.41
N GLN A 132 19.28 -0.35 3.52
CA GLN A 132 20.73 -0.51 3.53
C GLN A 132 21.07 -1.98 3.33
N ILE A 133 21.97 -2.25 2.41
CA ILE A 133 22.48 -3.59 2.13
C ILE A 133 24.00 -3.60 2.16
N SER A 134 24.59 -4.75 2.53
CA SER A 134 26.03 -4.97 2.41
C SER A 134 26.40 -5.29 0.97
N VAL A 135 27.45 -4.67 0.47
CA VAL A 135 27.95 -4.86 -0.92
C VAL A 135 29.47 -5.08 -0.93
N GLY A 136 29.93 -5.74 -1.99
CA GLY A 136 31.34 -6.05 -2.18
C GLY A 136 31.81 -7.28 -1.38
N THR A 137 33.06 -7.70 -1.63
CA THR A 137 33.66 -8.87 -0.99
C THR A 137 33.82 -8.63 0.51
N GLY A 138 33.25 -9.50 1.31
CA GLY A 138 33.32 -9.41 2.77
C GLY A 138 32.44 -8.30 3.38
N GLY A 139 31.50 -7.72 2.63
CA GLY A 139 30.57 -6.71 3.16
C GLY A 139 31.21 -5.36 3.53
N LEU A 140 32.38 -5.04 2.94
CA LEU A 140 33.12 -3.81 3.23
C LEU A 140 32.44 -2.54 2.75
N GLY A 141 31.45 -2.67 1.87
CA GLY A 141 30.61 -1.57 1.38
C GLY A 141 29.21 -1.64 1.91
N LYS A 142 28.54 -0.50 2.01
CA LYS A 142 27.11 -0.37 2.28
C LYS A 142 26.44 0.41 1.16
N ALA A 143 25.32 -0.09 0.64
CA ALA A 143 24.52 0.59 -0.36
C ALA A 143 23.18 1.00 0.26
N LEU A 144 22.76 2.25 0.00
CA LEU A 144 21.44 2.76 0.39
C LEU A 144 20.54 2.76 -0.84
N LEU A 145 19.42 2.06 -0.73
CA LEU A 145 18.43 1.87 -1.77
C LEU A 145 17.12 2.54 -1.37
N VAL A 146 16.56 3.38 -2.24
CA VAL A 146 15.27 4.03 -2.01
C VAL A 146 14.21 3.48 -2.97
N PRO A 147 12.97 3.25 -2.51
CA PRO A 147 11.92 2.76 -3.38
C PRO A 147 11.49 3.85 -4.36
N GLN A 148 11.22 3.45 -5.59
CA GLN A 148 10.73 4.29 -6.66
C GLN A 148 9.58 3.59 -7.38
N TYR A 149 8.70 4.39 -8.01
CA TYR A 149 7.65 3.90 -8.88
C TYR A 149 7.75 4.54 -10.25
N SER A 150 7.81 3.74 -11.28
CA SER A 150 7.64 4.16 -12.67
C SER A 150 7.20 2.97 -13.55
N ASN A 151 6.50 3.27 -14.65
CA ASN A 151 6.08 2.27 -15.64
C ASN A 151 5.34 1.05 -15.03
N ASN A 152 4.46 1.29 -14.06
CA ASN A 152 3.73 0.24 -13.34
C ASN A 152 4.63 -0.77 -12.61
N GLU A 153 5.82 -0.33 -12.22
CA GLU A 153 6.77 -1.13 -11.44
C GLU A 153 7.24 -0.34 -10.21
N ILE A 154 7.33 -1.01 -9.07
CA ILE A 154 8.07 -0.53 -7.91
C ILE A 154 9.43 -1.21 -7.95
N TYR A 155 10.49 -0.43 -7.79
CA TYR A 155 11.87 -0.89 -7.77
C TYR A 155 12.68 -0.09 -6.77
N PHE A 156 13.82 -0.63 -6.36
CA PHE A 156 14.77 0.09 -5.54
C PHE A 156 15.83 0.76 -6.43
N GLN A 157 16.03 2.04 -6.20
CA GLN A 157 17.07 2.83 -6.85
C GLN A 157 18.22 3.06 -5.88
N LEU A 158 19.45 2.91 -6.36
CA LEU A 158 20.65 3.20 -5.60
C LEU A 158 20.76 4.71 -5.33
N LYS A 159 20.77 5.10 -4.07
CA LYS A 159 20.95 6.48 -3.61
C LYS A 159 22.42 6.82 -3.39
N SER A 160 23.13 5.95 -2.69
CA SER A 160 24.55 6.11 -2.40
C SER A 160 25.18 4.76 -2.03
N VAL A 161 26.50 4.71 -2.12
CA VAL A 161 27.32 3.62 -1.60
C VAL A 161 28.36 4.20 -0.64
N SER A 162 28.67 3.52 0.43
CA SER A 162 29.86 3.81 1.24
C SER A 162 30.82 2.64 1.19
N VAL A 163 32.10 2.94 1.09
CA VAL A 163 33.18 1.94 1.14
C VAL A 163 34.09 2.33 2.29
N LEU A 164 34.28 1.43 3.25
CA LEU A 164 35.05 1.70 4.48
C LEU A 164 34.60 3.00 5.19
N GLY A 165 33.28 3.29 5.17
CA GLY A 165 32.71 4.48 5.78
C GLY A 165 32.76 5.76 4.93
N SER A 166 33.44 5.75 3.79
CA SER A 166 33.51 6.91 2.89
C SER A 166 32.37 6.88 1.88
N PRO A 167 31.49 7.90 1.82
CA PRO A 167 30.39 7.93 0.89
C PRO A 167 30.84 8.13 -0.55
N VAL A 168 30.27 7.36 -1.47
CA VAL A 168 30.46 7.45 -2.93
C VAL A 168 29.11 7.72 -3.56
N PRO A 169 28.92 8.82 -4.30
CA PRO A 169 27.66 9.10 -4.99
C PRO A 169 27.29 7.99 -5.98
N ALA A 170 26.00 7.65 -6.05
CA ALA A 170 25.53 6.65 -7.01
C ALA A 170 25.87 6.97 -8.46
N SER A 171 25.92 8.28 -8.81
CA SER A 171 26.31 8.75 -10.14
C SER A 171 27.75 8.42 -10.53
N SER A 172 28.60 8.09 -9.57
CA SER A 172 30.00 7.70 -9.80
C SER A 172 30.16 6.20 -10.09
N LEU A 173 29.08 5.41 -9.93
CA LEU A 173 29.10 3.98 -10.20
C LEU A 173 28.74 3.69 -11.65
N PRO A 174 29.28 2.61 -12.22
CA PRO A 174 28.90 2.15 -13.54
C PRO A 174 27.39 1.98 -13.70
N ALA A 175 26.85 2.35 -14.86
CA ALA A 175 25.41 2.32 -15.11
C ALA A 175 24.82 0.89 -15.07
N ASP A 176 25.60 -0.11 -15.43
CA ASP A 176 25.23 -1.53 -15.39
C ASP A 176 24.92 -2.01 -13.95
N ILE A 177 25.67 -1.54 -12.96
CA ILE A 177 25.42 -1.86 -11.55
C ILE A 177 24.06 -1.27 -11.11
N GLN A 178 23.78 -0.02 -11.48
CA GLN A 178 22.52 0.62 -11.14
C GLN A 178 21.33 -0.10 -11.80
N GLU A 179 21.48 -0.47 -13.08
CA GLU A 179 20.44 -1.20 -13.82
C GLU A 179 20.25 -2.62 -13.28
N GLU A 180 21.31 -3.30 -12.84
CA GLU A 180 21.23 -4.62 -12.20
C GLU A 180 20.44 -4.54 -10.90
N ILE A 181 20.71 -3.58 -10.03
CA ILE A 181 19.95 -3.38 -8.78
C ILE A 181 18.48 -3.13 -9.09
N LYS A 182 18.19 -2.23 -10.01
CA LYS A 182 16.85 -1.91 -10.44
C LYS A 182 16.11 -3.16 -10.97
N SER A 183 16.72 -3.88 -11.88
CA SER A 183 16.12 -5.05 -12.53
C SER A 183 15.84 -6.20 -11.55
N ARG A 184 16.73 -6.41 -10.56
CA ARG A 184 16.54 -7.43 -9.52
C ARG A 184 15.43 -7.06 -8.54
N SER A 185 15.30 -5.78 -8.21
CA SER A 185 14.31 -5.28 -7.26
C SER A 185 12.95 -4.96 -7.87
N ALA A 186 12.85 -4.82 -9.19
CA ALA A 186 11.62 -4.44 -9.87
C ALA A 186 10.48 -5.46 -9.67
N ARG A 187 9.32 -4.94 -9.30
CA ARG A 187 8.08 -5.71 -9.12
C ARG A 187 6.93 -4.97 -9.80
N SER A 188 6.24 -5.66 -10.69
CA SER A 188 5.06 -5.11 -11.34
C SER A 188 3.94 -4.90 -10.33
N ILE A 189 3.26 -3.76 -10.43
CA ILE A 189 2.10 -3.43 -9.62
C ILE A 189 0.91 -3.15 -10.53
N THR A 190 -0.23 -3.74 -10.20
CA THR A 190 -1.48 -3.43 -10.87
C THR A 190 -2.16 -2.30 -10.13
N VAL A 191 -2.37 -1.18 -10.80
CA VAL A 191 -3.12 -0.05 -10.27
C VAL A 191 -4.56 -0.21 -10.70
N PRO A 192 -5.53 -0.19 -9.77
CA PRO A 192 -6.94 -0.29 -10.09
C PRO A 192 -7.43 0.86 -10.96
N GLU A 193 -8.46 0.59 -11.74
CA GLU A 193 -9.11 1.61 -12.55
C GLU A 193 -9.64 2.77 -11.68
N GLY A 194 -9.39 3.99 -12.10
CA GLY A 194 -9.77 5.18 -11.33
C GLY A 194 -8.82 5.58 -10.21
N LEU A 195 -7.78 4.76 -9.92
CA LEU A 195 -6.74 5.09 -8.95
C LEU A 195 -5.41 5.44 -9.63
N LYS A 196 -4.58 6.17 -8.91
CA LYS A 196 -3.17 6.41 -9.26
C LYS A 196 -2.31 6.22 -8.02
N ILE A 197 -1.06 5.82 -8.21
CA ILE A 197 -0.07 5.83 -7.13
C ILE A 197 0.33 7.28 -6.87
N LEU A 198 0.18 7.69 -5.62
CA LEU A 198 0.57 9.01 -5.15
C LEU A 198 2.01 9.02 -4.64
N SER A 199 2.38 8.00 -3.88
CA SER A 199 3.73 7.86 -3.33
C SER A 199 4.07 6.41 -3.04
N VAL A 200 5.37 6.12 -3.04
CA VAL A 200 5.97 4.90 -2.50
C VAL A 200 7.02 5.35 -1.50
N SER A 201 6.99 4.81 -0.30
CA SER A 201 7.91 5.15 0.78
C SER A 201 8.33 3.91 1.56
N LEU A 202 9.49 3.99 2.16
CA LEU A 202 10.01 2.96 3.06
C LEU A 202 10.35 3.62 4.39
N ASP A 203 9.90 3.04 5.48
CA ASP A 203 10.21 3.48 6.85
C ASP A 203 10.37 2.28 7.78
N SER A 204 10.45 2.53 9.09
CA SER A 204 10.59 1.47 10.10
C SER A 204 9.38 0.50 10.16
N GLU A 205 8.22 0.91 9.70
CA GLU A 205 7.02 0.06 9.63
C GLU A 205 7.06 -0.84 8.39
N GLY A 206 7.65 -0.37 7.28
CA GLY A 206 7.80 -1.12 6.06
C GLY A 206 7.71 -0.30 4.78
N LEU A 207 7.40 -0.98 3.67
CA LEU A 207 7.19 -0.38 2.36
C LEU A 207 5.71 -0.03 2.19
N SER A 208 5.43 1.26 2.17
CA SER A 208 4.08 1.80 1.98
C SER A 208 3.86 2.28 0.55
N VAL A 209 2.73 1.90 -0.03
CA VAL A 209 2.26 2.37 -1.33
C VAL A 209 0.93 3.08 -1.12
N LYS A 210 0.87 4.35 -1.46
CA LYS A 210 -0.32 5.17 -1.33
C LYS A 210 -0.99 5.34 -2.69
N PHE A 211 -2.25 4.93 -2.78
CA PHE A 211 -3.12 5.12 -3.94
C PHE A 211 -4.13 6.23 -3.67
N GLN A 212 -4.53 6.94 -4.70
CA GLN A 212 -5.54 7.97 -4.63
C GLN A 212 -6.44 7.94 -5.85
N GLY A 213 -7.74 8.14 -5.65
CA GLY A 213 -8.73 8.34 -6.71
C GLY A 213 -9.72 9.45 -6.40
N ARG A 214 -10.31 10.03 -7.44
CA ARG A 214 -11.39 11.00 -7.31
C ARG A 214 -12.54 10.61 -8.24
N ASN A 215 -13.76 10.80 -7.77
CA ASN A 215 -14.98 10.45 -8.53
C ASN A 215 -14.96 8.99 -9.01
N VAL A 216 -14.56 8.10 -8.12
CA VAL A 216 -14.38 6.68 -8.43
C VAL A 216 -15.73 5.98 -8.34
N LEU A 217 -16.12 5.25 -9.37
CA LEU A 217 -17.29 4.37 -9.33
C LEU A 217 -16.93 3.12 -8.54
N LEU A 218 -17.78 2.76 -7.58
CA LEU A 218 -17.58 1.57 -6.74
C LEU A 218 -17.49 0.29 -7.58
N ASP A 219 -18.27 0.21 -8.65
CA ASP A 219 -18.30 -0.96 -9.53
C ASP A 219 -16.99 -1.18 -10.29
N ASN A 220 -16.22 -0.10 -10.53
CA ASN A 220 -14.90 -0.18 -11.20
C ASN A 220 -13.76 -0.63 -10.26
N LEU A 221 -14.02 -0.67 -8.96
CA LEU A 221 -13.07 -1.16 -7.97
C LEU A 221 -13.19 -2.69 -7.75
N ALA A 222 -14.18 -3.33 -8.35
CA ALA A 222 -14.34 -4.78 -8.32
C ALA A 222 -13.34 -5.43 -9.30
N LEU A 223 -12.39 -6.21 -8.79
CA LEU A 223 -11.51 -7.10 -9.54
C LEU A 223 -11.84 -8.54 -9.21
#